data_d5c898723a1ef57a33218dde0e6b71ab
#
_entry.id   d5c898723a1ef57a33218dde0e6b71ab
#
_cell.length_a   1.000
_cell.length_b   1.000
_cell.length_c   1.000
_cell.angle_alpha   90.00
_cell.angle_beta   90.00
_cell.angle_gamma   90.00
#
_symmetry.space_group_name_H-M   'P 1'
#
loop_
_entity.id
_entity.type
_entity.pdbx_description
1 polymer ?
#
loop_
_entity_poly.entity_id
_entity_poly.type
_entity_poly.pdbx_seq_one_letter_code
_entity_poly.pdbx_strand_id
1 'polypeptide(L)'
;LFDRMEHLSDYTKGYLQGIMQAQMKVYGYYFIEELLSKEIIEDMQHSLPLQPGNDSVESTEWLFAHYVIARKIANLERTALLKAVSEHFNTKLYTPNPTPELSQIHNMGSVDYQRQMPYVFKNSAINLNISLRSIRSGIPLRCFDIMGCGGFLLSNYQGDFYEHFVPGEDLVLFESQEDFLNKGDYYLKHDNERRQIA
;
A
#
# COMPACT_ATOMS: atom_id res chain seq x y z
N LEU A 1 12.31 -12.31 -4.50
CA LEU A 1 11.41 -12.17 -5.65
C LEU A 1 11.82 -10.98 -6.53
N PHE A 2 12.01 -9.80 -5.95
CA PHE A 2 12.35 -8.58 -6.70
C PHE A 2 13.78 -8.57 -7.24
N ASP A 3 14.72 -9.22 -6.58
CA ASP A 3 16.11 -9.35 -7.03
C ASP A 3 16.22 -10.06 -8.39
N ARG A 4 15.30 -10.98 -8.66
CA ARG A 4 15.25 -11.67 -9.97
C ARG A 4 14.78 -10.79 -11.12
N MET A 5 14.07 -9.69 -10.84
CA MET A 5 13.71 -8.71 -11.86
C MET A 5 14.92 -7.95 -12.42
N GLU A 6 16.07 -8.03 -11.75
CA GLU A 6 17.34 -7.47 -12.26
C GLU A 6 17.87 -8.21 -13.48
N HIS A 7 17.43 -9.45 -13.73
CA HIS A 7 17.84 -10.28 -14.86
C HIS A 7 16.97 -10.10 -16.12
N LEU A 8 15.91 -9.29 -16.04
CA LEU A 8 15.09 -8.94 -17.19
C LEU A 8 15.88 -8.14 -18.23
N SER A 9 15.46 -8.15 -19.49
CA SER A 9 16.01 -7.30 -20.53
C SER A 9 15.82 -5.81 -20.15
N ASP A 10 16.69 -4.94 -20.67
CA ASP A 10 16.60 -3.50 -20.41
C ASP A 10 15.29 -2.91 -20.98
N TYR A 11 14.79 -3.46 -22.06
CA TYR A 11 13.48 -3.10 -22.61
C TYR A 11 12.35 -3.40 -21.62
N THR A 12 12.28 -4.64 -21.12
CA THR A 12 11.26 -5.06 -20.16
C THR A 12 11.36 -4.26 -18.85
N LYS A 13 12.57 -4.02 -18.35
CA LYS A 13 12.79 -3.18 -17.16
C LYS A 13 12.23 -1.78 -17.35
N GLY A 14 12.59 -1.12 -18.46
CA GLY A 14 12.12 0.23 -18.77
C GLY A 14 10.61 0.29 -18.93
N TYR A 15 10.05 -0.68 -19.64
CA TYR A 15 8.60 -0.79 -19.81
C TYR A 15 7.86 -0.96 -18.48
N LEU A 16 8.26 -1.94 -17.68
CA LEU A 16 7.65 -2.21 -16.36
C LEU A 16 7.80 -1.01 -15.43
N GLN A 17 8.95 -0.34 -15.42
CA GLN A 17 9.15 0.86 -14.64
C GLN A 17 8.17 1.96 -15.04
N GLY A 18 7.96 2.18 -16.33
CA GLY A 18 7.02 3.18 -16.83
C GLY A 18 5.58 2.92 -16.40
N ILE A 19 5.08 1.68 -16.61
CA ILE A 19 3.70 1.32 -16.24
C ILE A 19 3.49 1.29 -14.73
N MET A 20 4.47 0.87 -13.94
CA MET A 20 4.39 0.92 -12.48
C MET A 20 4.32 2.36 -11.97
N GLN A 21 5.14 3.28 -12.52
CA GLN A 21 5.08 4.70 -12.15
C GLN A 21 3.74 5.34 -12.53
N ALA A 22 3.17 4.98 -13.69
CA ALA A 22 1.84 5.43 -14.08
C ALA A 22 0.76 4.89 -13.12
N GLN A 23 0.81 3.60 -12.78
CA GLN A 23 -0.15 2.98 -11.85
C GLN A 23 -0.11 3.62 -10.46
N MET A 24 1.06 4.01 -9.96
CA MET A 24 1.17 4.69 -8.68
C MET A 24 0.43 6.03 -8.62
N LYS A 25 0.13 6.64 -9.77
CA LYS A 25 -0.63 7.89 -9.88
C LYS A 25 -2.11 7.70 -10.16
N VAL A 26 -2.55 6.46 -10.47
CA VAL A 26 -3.95 6.15 -10.80
C VAL A 26 -4.56 5.36 -9.66
N TYR A 27 -5.59 5.91 -9.02
CA TYR A 27 -6.39 5.28 -7.98
C TYR A 27 -7.70 4.75 -8.55
N GLY A 28 -8.23 3.69 -7.92
CA GLY A 28 -9.55 3.12 -8.29
C GLY A 28 -9.55 2.23 -9.54
N TYR A 29 -8.45 2.17 -10.30
CA TYR A 29 -8.34 1.28 -11.45
C TYR A 29 -6.94 0.67 -11.54
N TYR A 30 -6.87 -0.66 -11.65
CA TYR A 30 -5.62 -1.40 -11.78
C TYR A 30 -5.51 -1.94 -13.21
N PHE A 31 -4.63 -1.34 -14.01
CA PHE A 31 -4.50 -1.59 -15.45
C PHE A 31 -3.27 -2.42 -15.85
N ILE A 32 -2.45 -2.83 -14.90
CA ILE A 32 -1.17 -3.52 -15.20
C ILE A 32 -1.39 -4.77 -16.03
N GLU A 33 -2.38 -5.59 -15.68
CA GLU A 33 -2.67 -6.84 -16.40
C GLU A 33 -2.93 -6.61 -17.89
N GLU A 34 -3.66 -5.55 -18.23
CA GLU A 34 -4.03 -5.19 -19.60
C GLU A 34 -2.84 -4.71 -20.45
N LEU A 35 -1.77 -4.26 -19.78
CA LEU A 35 -0.56 -3.75 -20.43
C LEU A 35 0.57 -4.79 -20.53
N LEU A 36 0.41 -5.99 -19.99
CA LEU A 36 1.41 -7.05 -20.12
C LEU A 36 1.29 -7.75 -21.46
N SER A 37 2.14 -7.36 -22.42
CA SER A 37 2.21 -8.07 -23.71
C SER A 37 2.84 -9.45 -23.52
N LYS A 38 2.57 -10.33 -24.50
CA LYS A 38 3.13 -11.69 -24.54
C LYS A 38 4.67 -11.68 -24.46
N GLU A 39 5.32 -10.76 -25.17
CA GLU A 39 6.78 -10.61 -25.15
C GLU A 39 7.30 -10.27 -23.74
N ILE A 40 6.64 -9.35 -23.03
CA ILE A 40 6.97 -8.98 -21.64
C ILE A 40 6.80 -10.19 -20.71
N ILE A 41 5.71 -10.95 -20.87
CA ILE A 41 5.46 -12.15 -20.07
C ILE A 41 6.51 -13.22 -20.30
N GLU A 42 6.89 -13.47 -21.55
CA GLU A 42 7.93 -14.43 -21.90
C GLU A 42 9.29 -14.06 -21.26
N ASP A 43 9.70 -12.79 -21.33
CA ASP A 43 10.93 -12.33 -20.70
C ASP A 43 10.85 -12.45 -19.15
N MET A 44 9.70 -12.10 -18.56
CA MET A 44 9.47 -12.28 -17.13
C MET A 44 9.55 -13.76 -16.73
N GLN A 45 8.98 -14.67 -17.50
CA GLN A 45 9.03 -16.12 -17.21
C GLN A 45 10.44 -16.69 -17.26
N HIS A 46 11.32 -16.20 -18.12
CA HIS A 46 12.73 -16.60 -18.14
C HIS A 46 13.46 -16.24 -16.83
N SER A 47 13.15 -15.09 -16.28
CA SER A 47 13.78 -14.59 -15.04
C SER A 47 13.08 -15.13 -13.78
N LEU A 48 11.78 -15.28 -13.83
CA LEU A 48 10.88 -15.73 -12.77
C LEU A 48 10.01 -16.87 -13.31
N PRO A 49 10.41 -18.14 -13.17
CA PRO A 49 9.67 -19.27 -13.71
C PRO A 49 8.39 -19.55 -12.90
N LEU A 50 7.49 -18.56 -12.86
CA LEU A 50 6.18 -18.65 -12.25
C LEU A 50 5.17 -19.11 -13.28
N GLN A 51 4.38 -20.12 -12.91
CA GLN A 51 3.28 -20.63 -13.71
C GLN A 51 2.08 -20.86 -12.81
N PRO A 52 0.85 -20.63 -13.32
CA PRO A 52 -0.36 -21.03 -12.63
C PRO A 52 -0.35 -22.55 -12.36
N GLY A 53 -0.95 -22.96 -11.25
CA GLY A 53 -1.14 -24.40 -10.98
C GLY A 53 -2.04 -25.04 -12.07
N ASN A 54 -1.94 -26.37 -12.23
CA ASN A 54 -2.71 -27.10 -13.24
C ASN A 54 -4.23 -26.91 -13.11
N ASP A 55 -4.72 -26.65 -11.90
CA ASP A 55 -6.14 -26.44 -11.60
C ASP A 55 -6.47 -24.95 -11.37
N SER A 56 -5.55 -24.04 -11.69
CA SER A 56 -5.76 -22.59 -11.55
C SER A 56 -6.61 -22.06 -12.69
N VAL A 57 -7.53 -21.16 -12.37
CA VAL A 57 -8.32 -20.40 -13.34
C VAL A 57 -7.63 -19.08 -13.74
N GLU A 58 -6.61 -18.67 -12.99
CA GLU A 58 -5.84 -17.47 -13.28
C GLU A 58 -4.86 -17.70 -14.43
N SER A 59 -4.69 -16.69 -15.26
CA SER A 59 -3.71 -16.67 -16.34
C SER A 59 -2.29 -16.36 -15.81
N THR A 60 -1.29 -16.59 -16.66
CA THR A 60 0.09 -16.18 -16.37
C THR A 60 0.20 -14.66 -16.23
N GLU A 61 -0.50 -13.91 -17.09
CA GLU A 61 -0.59 -12.46 -17.06
C GLU A 61 -1.13 -11.97 -15.72
N TRP A 62 -2.24 -12.58 -15.28
CA TRP A 62 -2.82 -12.30 -13.97
C TRP A 62 -1.81 -12.53 -12.83
N LEU A 63 -1.12 -13.68 -12.87
CA LEU A 63 -0.13 -14.03 -11.84
C LEU A 63 0.99 -13.00 -11.77
N PHE A 64 1.55 -12.58 -12.90
CA PHE A 64 2.59 -11.55 -12.91
C PHE A 64 2.06 -10.18 -12.48
N ALA A 65 0.89 -9.78 -12.98
CA ALA A 65 0.29 -8.49 -12.62
C ALA A 65 -0.03 -8.41 -11.13
N HIS A 66 -0.78 -9.38 -10.59
CA HIS A 66 -1.34 -9.31 -9.24
C HIS A 66 -0.41 -9.84 -8.16
N TYR A 67 0.42 -10.83 -8.46
CA TYR A 67 1.30 -11.42 -7.46
C TYR A 67 2.72 -10.81 -7.45
N VAL A 68 3.25 -10.41 -8.60
CA VAL A 68 4.61 -9.88 -8.71
C VAL A 68 4.60 -8.35 -8.75
N ILE A 69 3.99 -7.77 -9.79
CA ILE A 69 4.07 -6.33 -10.06
C ILE A 69 3.29 -5.53 -9.02
N ALA A 70 2.09 -5.97 -8.64
CA ALA A 70 1.30 -5.28 -7.60
C ALA A 70 2.06 -5.16 -6.28
N ARG A 71 2.80 -6.20 -5.88
CA ARG A 71 3.63 -6.16 -4.67
C ARG A 71 4.83 -5.23 -4.82
N LYS A 72 5.43 -5.16 -6.02
CA LYS A 72 6.52 -4.21 -6.30
C LYS A 72 6.02 -2.78 -6.23
N ILE A 73 4.87 -2.49 -6.83
CA ILE A 73 4.21 -1.19 -6.75
C ILE A 73 3.94 -0.82 -5.29
N ALA A 74 3.33 -1.72 -4.51
CA ALA A 74 3.05 -1.46 -3.10
C ALA A 74 4.32 -1.21 -2.27
N ASN A 75 5.42 -1.90 -2.57
CA ASN A 75 6.71 -1.65 -1.93
C ASN A 75 7.22 -0.24 -2.25
N LEU A 76 7.20 0.14 -3.53
CA LEU A 76 7.62 1.47 -3.98
C LEU A 76 6.77 2.59 -3.37
N GLU A 77 5.45 2.44 -3.38
CA GLU A 77 4.52 3.41 -2.78
C GLU A 77 4.73 3.56 -1.28
N ARG A 78 4.79 2.43 -0.56
CA ARG A 78 4.99 2.44 0.89
C ARG A 78 6.31 3.10 1.25
N THR A 79 7.38 2.77 0.55
CA THR A 79 8.70 3.37 0.79
C THR A 79 8.69 4.87 0.53
N ALA A 80 8.13 5.30 -0.61
CA ALA A 80 8.05 6.72 -0.97
C ALA A 80 7.18 7.50 0.03
N LEU A 81 6.01 6.96 0.38
CA LEU A 81 5.10 7.62 1.30
C LEU A 81 5.68 7.67 2.72
N LEU A 82 6.23 6.57 3.24
CA LEU A 82 6.84 6.53 4.57
C LEU A 82 8.04 7.47 4.67
N LYS A 83 8.84 7.59 3.61
CA LYS A 83 9.94 8.56 3.55
C LYS A 83 9.40 9.98 3.68
N ALA A 84 8.45 10.37 2.83
CA ALA A 84 7.86 11.70 2.87
C ALA A 84 7.18 12.01 4.20
N VAL A 85 6.46 11.04 4.77
CA VAL A 85 5.80 11.18 6.08
C VAL A 85 6.80 11.40 7.20
N SER A 86 7.91 10.66 7.21
CA SER A 86 8.93 10.78 8.26
C SER A 86 9.73 12.09 8.20
N GLU A 87 9.78 12.73 7.04
CA GLU A 87 10.39 14.06 6.87
C GLU A 87 9.52 15.18 7.47
N HIS A 88 8.21 14.95 7.62
CA HIS A 88 7.24 15.96 8.06
C HIS A 88 6.66 15.69 9.45
N PHE A 89 6.56 14.42 9.85
CA PHE A 89 5.87 14.00 11.06
C PHE A 89 6.70 13.02 11.88
N ASN A 90 6.49 13.04 13.22
CA ASN A 90 7.05 12.00 14.11
C ASN A 90 6.38 10.65 13.82
N THR A 91 7.05 9.81 13.05
CA THR A 91 6.51 8.57 12.49
C THR A 91 7.10 7.34 13.16
N LYS A 92 6.23 6.47 13.65
CA LYS A 92 6.57 5.17 14.22
C LYS A 92 6.16 4.05 13.27
N LEU A 93 7.05 3.11 13.02
CA LEU A 93 6.79 1.92 12.19
C LEU A 93 6.99 0.67 13.01
N TYR A 94 5.99 -0.19 13.02
CA TYR A 94 6.04 -1.47 13.74
C TYR A 94 6.28 -2.61 12.74
N THR A 95 7.55 -3.03 12.61
CA THR A 95 7.96 -4.10 11.69
C THR A 95 9.20 -4.83 12.22
N PRO A 96 9.27 -6.17 12.07
CA PRO A 96 10.49 -6.91 12.38
C PRO A 96 11.63 -6.66 11.38
N ASN A 97 11.30 -6.11 10.20
CA ASN A 97 12.28 -5.92 9.13
C ASN A 97 13.13 -4.67 9.38
N PRO A 98 14.44 -4.73 9.10
CA PRO A 98 15.29 -3.55 9.08
C PRO A 98 14.77 -2.53 8.04
N THR A 99 14.89 -1.25 8.38
CA THR A 99 14.44 -0.15 7.52
C THR A 99 15.55 0.89 7.27
N PRO A 100 16.71 0.48 6.70
CA PRO A 100 17.86 1.37 6.54
C PRO A 100 17.57 2.56 5.61
N GLU A 101 16.66 2.41 4.67
CA GLU A 101 16.25 3.46 3.72
C GLU A 101 15.34 4.53 4.34
N LEU A 102 14.81 4.27 5.54
CA LEU A 102 13.86 5.10 6.26
C LEU A 102 14.50 5.65 7.54
N SER A 103 15.62 6.39 7.40
CA SER A 103 16.46 6.82 8.52
C SER A 103 15.77 7.74 9.53
N GLN A 104 14.69 8.42 9.13
CA GLN A 104 13.92 9.31 10.01
C GLN A 104 12.72 8.62 10.69
N ILE A 105 12.44 7.36 10.33
CA ILE A 105 11.38 6.58 10.95
C ILE A 105 11.89 5.91 12.23
N HIS A 106 11.09 5.99 13.29
CA HIS A 106 11.31 5.21 14.49
C HIS A 106 10.79 3.77 14.28
N ASN A 107 11.67 2.85 13.90
CA ASN A 107 11.31 1.43 13.85
C ASN A 107 11.21 0.86 15.26
N MET A 108 10.00 0.53 15.67
CA MET A 108 9.65 0.05 17.01
C MET A 108 9.78 -1.49 17.14
N GLY A 109 10.18 -2.18 16.05
CA GLY A 109 10.24 -3.63 16.02
C GLY A 109 8.86 -4.30 15.91
N SER A 110 8.82 -5.59 16.28
CA SER A 110 7.56 -6.36 16.31
C SER A 110 6.76 -6.06 17.57
N VAL A 111 5.44 -6.10 17.44
CA VAL A 111 4.51 -6.07 18.56
C VAL A 111 3.52 -7.22 18.46
N ASP A 112 3.03 -7.68 19.61
CA ASP A 112 1.96 -8.68 19.66
C ASP A 112 0.67 -8.05 19.09
N TYR A 113 0.14 -8.69 18.04
CA TYR A 113 -1.00 -8.14 17.30
C TYR A 113 -2.29 -8.11 18.13
N GLN A 114 -2.49 -9.09 19.00
CA GLN A 114 -3.71 -9.19 19.81
C GLN A 114 -3.62 -8.38 21.11
N ARG A 115 -2.43 -8.33 21.72
CA ARG A 115 -2.25 -7.74 23.06
C ARG A 115 -1.75 -6.29 23.03
N GLN A 116 -0.88 -5.96 22.10
CA GLN A 116 -0.19 -4.66 22.09
C GLN A 116 -0.69 -3.75 20.96
N MET A 117 -0.97 -4.30 19.76
CA MET A 117 -1.36 -3.50 18.62
C MET A 117 -2.64 -2.67 18.85
N PRO A 118 -3.68 -3.15 19.56
CA PRO A 118 -4.86 -2.34 19.89
C PRO A 118 -4.51 -1.05 20.65
N TYR A 119 -3.54 -1.11 21.57
CA TYR A 119 -3.06 0.08 22.28
C TYR A 119 -2.30 1.04 21.36
N VAL A 120 -1.53 0.50 20.41
CA VAL A 120 -0.84 1.31 19.39
C VAL A 120 -1.87 2.04 18.54
N PHE A 121 -2.89 1.34 18.03
CA PHE A 121 -3.94 1.95 17.19
C PHE A 121 -4.69 3.05 17.94
N LYS A 122 -5.11 2.77 19.17
CA LYS A 122 -5.86 3.74 20.00
C LYS A 122 -5.04 4.97 20.38
N ASN A 123 -3.75 4.82 20.64
CA ASN A 123 -2.90 5.93 21.14
C ASN A 123 -2.08 6.62 20.04
N SER A 124 -2.19 6.18 18.78
CA SER A 124 -1.64 6.89 17.64
C SER A 124 -2.58 8.02 17.22
N ALA A 125 -2.04 9.21 16.98
CA ALA A 125 -2.86 10.32 16.48
C ALA A 125 -3.47 9.98 15.13
N ILE A 126 -2.67 9.37 14.22
CA ILE A 126 -3.10 8.91 12.90
C ILE A 126 -2.56 7.51 12.68
N ASN A 127 -3.41 6.61 12.22
CA ASN A 127 -3.03 5.28 11.77
C ASN A 127 -3.10 5.22 10.25
N LEU A 128 -1.95 4.90 9.63
CA LEU A 128 -1.82 4.84 8.17
C LEU A 128 -2.10 3.42 7.66
N ASN A 129 -2.97 3.32 6.67
CA ASN A 129 -3.14 2.12 5.87
C ASN A 129 -2.82 2.39 4.40
N ILE A 130 -2.07 1.48 3.77
CA ILE A 130 -1.75 1.49 2.34
C ILE A 130 -2.11 0.11 1.79
N SER A 131 -3.25 0.03 1.12
CA SER A 131 -3.73 -1.16 0.43
C SER A 131 -3.01 -1.37 -0.90
N LEU A 132 -2.95 -2.61 -1.36
CA LEU A 132 -2.47 -2.95 -2.71
C LEU A 132 -3.39 -2.34 -3.77
N ARG A 133 -2.83 -1.77 -4.82
CA ARG A 133 -3.58 -1.22 -5.97
C ARG A 133 -4.39 -2.27 -6.73
N SER A 134 -3.97 -3.52 -6.69
CA SER A 134 -4.63 -4.63 -7.35
C SER A 134 -5.87 -5.16 -6.62
N ILE A 135 -6.14 -4.71 -5.40
CA ILE A 135 -7.37 -5.05 -4.67
C ILE A 135 -8.51 -4.26 -5.29
N ARG A 136 -9.37 -4.95 -6.06
CA ARG A 136 -10.54 -4.35 -6.72
C ARG A 136 -11.76 -4.29 -5.79
N SER A 137 -11.86 -5.22 -4.86
CA SER A 137 -12.93 -5.28 -3.85
C SER A 137 -12.39 -5.82 -2.53
N GLY A 138 -13.08 -5.49 -1.44
CA GLY A 138 -12.70 -5.83 -0.08
C GLY A 138 -11.93 -4.72 0.64
N ILE A 139 -12.18 -4.60 1.94
CA ILE A 139 -11.51 -3.68 2.85
C ILE A 139 -10.50 -4.49 3.68
N PRO A 140 -9.23 -4.07 3.78
CA PRO A 140 -8.25 -4.77 4.60
C PRO A 140 -8.70 -4.89 6.07
N LEU A 141 -8.55 -6.06 6.68
CA LEU A 141 -8.92 -6.30 8.08
C LEU A 141 -8.29 -5.28 9.04
N ARG A 142 -7.08 -4.82 8.75
CA ARG A 142 -6.41 -3.78 9.54
C ARG A 142 -7.22 -2.50 9.67
N CYS A 143 -8.01 -2.14 8.66
CA CYS A 143 -8.86 -0.95 8.74
C CYS A 143 -9.93 -1.11 9.80
N PHE A 144 -10.58 -2.28 9.85
CA PHE A 144 -11.53 -2.61 10.91
C PHE A 144 -10.88 -2.68 12.29
N ASP A 145 -9.67 -3.24 12.38
CA ASP A 145 -8.93 -3.31 13.65
C ASP A 145 -8.60 -1.91 14.18
N ILE A 146 -8.17 -0.99 13.31
CA ILE A 146 -7.89 0.41 13.68
C ILE A 146 -9.16 1.09 14.17
N MET A 147 -10.23 1.08 13.38
CA MET A 147 -11.51 1.71 13.72
C MET A 147 -12.14 1.07 14.95
N GLY A 148 -12.13 -0.27 15.03
CA GLY A 148 -12.66 -1.02 16.19
C GLY A 148 -11.92 -0.75 17.50
N CYS A 149 -10.68 -0.26 17.45
CA CYS A 149 -9.94 0.20 18.63
C CYS A 149 -10.16 1.67 18.96
N GLY A 150 -10.99 2.39 18.20
CA GLY A 150 -11.15 3.85 18.32
C GLY A 150 -9.91 4.61 17.86
N GLY A 151 -9.26 4.14 16.80
CA GLY A 151 -8.11 4.76 16.19
C GLY A 151 -8.48 5.51 14.90
N PHE A 152 -7.99 6.73 14.72
CA PHE A 152 -8.19 7.48 13.50
C PHE A 152 -7.49 6.80 12.32
N LEU A 153 -8.26 6.44 11.30
CA LEU A 153 -7.78 5.77 10.08
C LEU A 153 -7.59 6.78 8.94
N LEU A 154 -6.36 6.83 8.40
CA LEU A 154 -6.04 7.52 7.15
C LEU A 154 -5.57 6.47 6.14
N SER A 155 -6.38 6.19 5.13
CA SER A 155 -6.13 5.13 4.14
C SER A 155 -6.01 5.68 2.73
N ASN A 156 -5.25 4.99 1.87
CA ASN A 156 -5.35 5.26 0.44
C ASN A 156 -6.74 4.88 -0.08
N TYR A 157 -7.14 5.56 -1.16
CA TYR A 157 -8.43 5.34 -1.81
C TYR A 157 -8.68 3.87 -2.13
N GLN A 158 -9.91 3.41 -1.84
CA GLN A 158 -10.46 2.12 -2.23
C GLN A 158 -11.99 2.26 -2.34
N GLY A 159 -12.58 1.78 -3.43
CA GLY A 159 -14.00 1.99 -3.74
C GLY A 159 -14.94 1.48 -2.66
N ASP A 160 -14.65 0.29 -2.12
CA ASP A 160 -15.53 -0.39 -1.14
C ASP A 160 -15.70 0.39 0.18
N PHE A 161 -14.82 1.35 0.48
CA PHE A 161 -15.07 2.22 1.63
C PHE A 161 -16.36 3.03 1.48
N TYR A 162 -16.67 3.49 0.26
CA TYR A 162 -17.89 4.28 0.00
C TYR A 162 -19.19 3.46 0.07
N GLU A 163 -19.10 2.13 0.00
CA GLU A 163 -20.26 1.25 0.13
C GLU A 163 -20.66 1.00 1.61
N HIS A 164 -19.70 1.15 2.53
CA HIS A 164 -19.88 0.75 3.92
C HIS A 164 -19.66 1.88 4.93
N PHE A 165 -19.00 2.96 4.52
CA PHE A 165 -18.59 4.07 5.36
C PHE A 165 -18.79 5.41 4.66
N VAL A 166 -18.79 6.47 5.44
CA VAL A 166 -18.82 7.85 4.94
C VAL A 166 -17.44 8.47 5.11
N PRO A 167 -16.61 8.57 4.03
CA PRO A 167 -15.32 9.23 4.13
C PRO A 167 -15.45 10.67 4.61
N GLY A 168 -14.65 11.05 5.60
CA GLY A 168 -14.73 12.32 6.30
C GLY A 168 -15.52 12.26 7.61
N GLU A 169 -16.35 11.21 7.82
CA GLU A 169 -17.12 11.02 9.06
C GLU A 169 -16.65 9.77 9.82
N ASP A 170 -16.41 8.65 9.12
CA ASP A 170 -16.00 7.37 9.73
C ASP A 170 -14.50 7.10 9.59
N LEU A 171 -13.88 7.61 8.52
CA LEU A 171 -12.48 7.48 8.20
C LEU A 171 -12.05 8.55 7.19
N VAL A 172 -10.74 8.69 6.94
CA VAL A 172 -10.24 9.63 5.94
C VAL A 172 -9.47 8.88 4.86
N LEU A 173 -9.74 9.24 3.58
CA LEU A 173 -9.05 8.69 2.42
C LEU A 173 -8.10 9.72 1.82
N PHE A 174 -7.01 9.24 1.23
CA PHE A 174 -6.09 10.06 0.43
C PHE A 174 -5.87 9.46 -0.96
N GLU A 175 -5.65 10.34 -1.95
CA GLU A 175 -5.50 9.99 -3.37
C GLU A 175 -4.15 10.41 -3.96
N SER A 176 -3.27 10.97 -3.15
CA SER A 176 -1.89 11.29 -3.53
C SER A 176 -1.01 11.46 -2.29
N GLN A 177 0.30 11.48 -2.48
CA GLN A 177 1.24 11.79 -1.39
C GLN A 177 1.03 13.20 -0.85
N GLU A 178 0.77 14.18 -1.72
CA GLU A 178 0.47 15.56 -1.33
C GLU A 178 -0.81 15.65 -0.51
N ASP A 179 -1.88 15.00 -0.98
CA ASP A 179 -3.16 14.93 -0.26
C ASP A 179 -3.01 14.27 1.12
N PHE A 180 -2.20 13.20 1.20
CA PHE A 180 -1.85 12.59 2.47
C PHE A 180 -1.17 13.57 3.44
N LEU A 181 -0.14 14.28 2.98
CA LEU A 181 0.60 15.22 3.82
C LEU A 181 -0.29 16.36 4.30
N ASN A 182 -1.13 16.91 3.42
CA ASN A 182 -2.08 17.97 3.75
C ASN A 182 -3.12 17.49 4.78
N LYS A 183 -3.71 16.32 4.59
CA LYS A 183 -4.67 15.72 5.55
C LYS A 183 -3.99 15.35 6.86
N GLY A 184 -2.77 14.83 6.82
CA GLY A 184 -1.98 14.54 8.00
C GLY A 184 -1.73 15.79 8.85
N ASP A 185 -1.27 16.87 8.23
CA ASP A 185 -1.05 18.15 8.90
C ASP A 185 -2.36 18.74 9.47
N TYR A 186 -3.43 18.69 8.67
CA TYR A 186 -4.75 19.16 9.08
C TYR A 186 -5.24 18.44 10.34
N TYR A 187 -5.33 17.12 10.31
CA TYR A 187 -5.88 16.35 11.43
C TYR A 187 -4.97 16.27 12.64
N LEU A 188 -3.66 16.51 12.50
CA LEU A 188 -2.77 16.70 13.66
C LEU A 188 -3.01 18.02 14.37
N LYS A 189 -3.53 19.04 13.67
CA LYS A 189 -3.88 20.35 14.24
C LYS A 189 -5.34 20.44 14.72
N HIS A 190 -6.23 19.56 14.25
CA HIS A 190 -7.66 19.55 14.55
C HIS A 190 -8.06 18.32 15.38
N ASP A 191 -7.54 18.26 16.62
CA ASP A 191 -7.68 17.11 17.52
C ASP A 191 -9.14 16.72 17.81
N ASN A 192 -10.02 17.70 17.97
CA ASN A 192 -11.45 17.44 18.26
C ASN A 192 -12.15 16.75 17.08
N GLU A 193 -11.94 17.24 15.86
CA GLU A 193 -12.52 16.66 14.65
C GLU A 193 -11.96 15.26 14.39
N ARG A 194 -10.63 15.10 14.54
CA ARG A 194 -9.98 13.79 14.42
C ARG A 194 -10.55 12.77 15.40
N ARG A 195 -10.86 13.17 16.65
CA ARG A 195 -11.46 12.28 17.66
C ARG A 195 -12.92 11.98 17.42
N GLN A 196 -13.64 12.83 16.70
CA GLN A 196 -15.02 12.56 16.32
C GLN A 196 -15.10 11.49 15.23
N ILE A 197 -14.10 11.45 14.33
CA ILE A 197 -13.98 10.46 13.26
C ILE A 197 -13.47 9.10 13.81
N ALA A 198 -12.67 9.09 14.88
CA ALA A 198 -12.06 7.90 15.47
C ALA A 198 -13.03 7.17 16.41
#